data_c6d4f5b4db9ce38cb7e5d0990500b331
#
_entry.id   c6d4f5b4db9ce38cb7e5d0990500b331
#
_cell.length_a   1.000
_cell.length_b   1.000
_cell.length_c   1.000
_cell.angle_alpha   90.00
_cell.angle_beta   90.00
_cell.angle_gamma   90.00
#
_symmetry.space_group_name_H-M   'P 1'
#
loop_
_entity.id
_entity.type
_entity.pdbx_description
1 polymer ?
#
loop_
_entity_poly.entity_id
_entity_poly.type
_entity_poly.pdbx_seq_one_letter_code
_entity_poly.pdbx_strand_id
1 'polypeptide(L)'
;MIFLLFQFATKRGISVIGLLNSGAIRVPALTGTISLIDVMEMLPFGNSIDLLQLKGKTIRNIIGKSAAGIGTSEDHKAFLQVSGKT
;
A
#
# COMPACT_ATOMS: atom_id res chain seq x y z
N MET A 1 -3.54 -9.04 4.44
CA MET A 1 -4.49 -9.16 3.33
C MET A 1 -3.86 -8.87 1.96
N ILE A 2 -3.20 -7.74 1.77
CA ILE A 2 -2.45 -7.47 0.53
C ILE A 2 -1.40 -8.56 0.28
N PHE A 3 -0.73 -9.01 1.32
CA PHE A 3 0.26 -10.09 1.23
C PHE A 3 -0.34 -11.40 0.72
N LEU A 4 -1.55 -11.75 1.20
CA LEU A 4 -2.23 -12.96 0.74
C LEU A 4 -2.63 -12.88 -0.73
N LEU A 5 -3.11 -11.73 -1.18
CA LEU A 5 -3.42 -11.50 -2.58
C LEU A 5 -2.17 -11.61 -3.46
N PHE A 6 -1.06 -11.07 -2.98
CA PHE A 6 0.21 -11.15 -3.66
C PHE A 6 0.67 -12.60 -3.83
N GLN A 7 0.61 -13.40 -2.76
CA GLN A 7 0.97 -14.82 -2.82
C GLN A 7 0.06 -15.59 -3.78
N PHE A 8 -1.24 -15.36 -3.71
CA PHE A 8 -2.21 -16.04 -4.57
C PHE A 8 -1.92 -15.77 -6.05
N ALA A 9 -1.71 -14.51 -6.41
CA ALA A 9 -1.42 -14.12 -7.78
C ALA A 9 -0.08 -14.68 -8.27
N THR A 10 0.94 -14.65 -7.42
CA THR A 10 2.27 -15.18 -7.75
C THR A 10 2.22 -16.67 -8.06
N LYS A 11 1.43 -17.45 -7.32
CA LYS A 11 1.25 -18.88 -7.58
C LYS A 11 0.64 -19.13 -8.95
N ARG A 12 -0.11 -18.18 -9.49
CA ARG A 12 -0.75 -18.28 -10.81
C ARG A 12 0.08 -17.64 -11.93
N GLY A 13 1.32 -17.24 -11.64
CA GLY A 13 2.19 -16.62 -12.63
C GLY A 13 1.84 -15.18 -12.96
N ILE A 14 1.05 -14.52 -12.13
CA ILE A 14 0.65 -13.13 -12.31
C ILE A 14 1.52 -12.23 -11.43
N SER A 15 2.10 -11.18 -12.02
CA SER A 15 2.84 -10.17 -11.25
C SER A 15 1.87 -9.21 -10.58
N VAL A 16 2.02 -9.03 -9.26
CA VAL A 16 1.17 -8.15 -8.47
C VAL A 16 2.03 -7.25 -7.61
N ILE A 17 1.62 -5.99 -7.52
CA ILE A 17 2.19 -5.05 -6.55
C ILE A 17 1.08 -4.56 -5.63
N GLY A 18 1.45 -4.24 -4.39
CA GLY A 18 0.53 -3.64 -3.43
C GLY A 18 0.78 -2.14 -3.35
N LEU A 19 -0.29 -1.37 -3.34
CA LEU A 19 -0.24 0.08 -3.16
C LEU A 19 -1.13 0.47 -1.99
N LEU A 20 -0.60 1.31 -1.11
CA LEU A 20 -1.34 1.84 0.03
C LEU A 20 -0.90 3.28 0.26
N ASN A 21 -1.85 4.20 0.35
CA ASN A 21 -1.49 5.59 0.65
C ASN A 21 -1.00 5.71 2.11
N SER A 22 0.04 6.50 2.31
CA SER A 22 0.66 6.63 3.64
C SER A 22 -0.31 7.16 4.70
N GLY A 23 -1.26 8.00 4.32
CA GLY A 23 -2.25 8.53 5.24
C GLY A 23 -3.19 7.48 5.83
N ALA A 24 -3.28 6.29 5.22
CA ALA A 24 -4.09 5.20 5.75
C ALA A 24 -3.44 4.52 6.95
N ILE A 25 -2.13 4.63 7.12
CA ILE A 25 -1.39 4.05 8.23
C ILE A 25 -1.35 5.06 9.36
N ARG A 26 -1.98 4.74 10.49
CA ARG A 26 -2.23 5.72 11.55
C ARG A 26 -1.35 5.58 12.79
N VAL A 27 -0.43 4.62 12.81
CA VAL A 27 0.58 4.50 13.87
C VAL A 27 1.96 4.41 13.24
N PRO A 28 2.99 5.03 13.87
CA PRO A 28 4.32 5.11 13.26
C PRO A 28 5.07 3.77 13.25
N ALA A 29 4.90 2.97 14.29
CA ALA A 29 5.61 1.69 14.41
C ALA A 29 4.97 0.82 15.47
N LEU A 30 5.12 -0.50 15.30
CA LEU A 30 4.72 -1.49 16.28
C LEU A 30 5.94 -2.34 16.63
N THR A 31 6.12 -2.62 17.93
CA THR A 31 7.23 -3.46 18.41
C THR A 31 6.70 -4.51 19.39
N GLY A 32 7.47 -5.59 19.53
CA GLY A 32 7.10 -6.68 20.43
C GLY A 32 5.92 -7.50 19.92
N THR A 33 5.09 -7.99 20.83
CA THR A 33 3.91 -8.78 20.47
C THR A 33 2.84 -7.85 19.88
N ILE A 34 2.36 -8.18 18.69
CA ILE A 34 1.36 -7.39 17.98
C ILE A 34 0.00 -8.06 18.17
N SER A 35 -0.93 -7.34 18.76
CA SER A 35 -2.31 -7.81 18.99
C SER A 35 -3.24 -7.39 17.85
N LEU A 36 -4.44 -7.98 17.83
CA LEU A 36 -5.47 -7.57 16.87
C LEU A 36 -5.86 -6.10 17.02
N ILE A 37 -5.91 -5.61 18.27
CA ILE A 37 -6.21 -4.20 18.53
C ILE A 37 -5.17 -3.29 17.91
N ASP A 38 -3.89 -3.66 17.98
CA ASP A 38 -2.82 -2.88 17.37
C ASP A 38 -3.01 -2.75 15.87
N VAL A 39 -3.40 -3.83 15.20
CA VAL A 39 -3.67 -3.81 13.76
C VAL A 39 -4.87 -2.94 13.43
N MET A 40 -5.93 -3.03 14.23
CA MET A 40 -7.14 -2.23 14.04
C MET A 40 -6.87 -0.73 14.21
N GLU A 41 -6.00 -0.37 15.13
CA GLU A 41 -5.60 1.03 15.34
C GLU A 41 -4.69 1.54 14.23
N MET A 42 -3.86 0.67 13.67
CA MET A 42 -2.95 1.01 12.59
C MET A 42 -3.70 1.31 11.29
N LEU A 43 -4.74 0.54 10.98
CA LEU A 43 -5.53 0.68 9.76
C LEU A 43 -7.03 0.79 10.10
N PRO A 44 -7.46 1.94 10.68
CA PRO A 44 -8.78 2.04 11.31
C PRO A 44 -9.93 2.34 10.35
N PHE A 45 -9.67 2.65 9.08
CA PHE A 45 -10.71 3.24 8.22
C PHE A 45 -11.64 2.23 7.56
N GLY A 46 -11.40 0.92 7.69
CA GLY A 46 -12.25 -0.09 7.08
C GLY A 46 -12.32 -0.03 5.56
N ASN A 47 -11.26 0.43 4.91
CA ASN A 47 -11.20 0.54 3.46
C ASN A 47 -11.23 -0.84 2.81
N SER A 48 -11.85 -0.91 1.63
CA SER A 48 -11.83 -2.13 0.82
C SER A 48 -10.47 -2.32 0.14
N ILE A 49 -10.20 -3.57 -0.22
CA ILE A 49 -9.04 -3.92 -1.02
C ILE A 49 -9.54 -4.28 -2.41
N ASP A 50 -9.11 -3.53 -3.40
CA ASP A 50 -9.51 -3.74 -4.78
C ASP A 50 -8.35 -4.27 -5.59
N LEU A 51 -8.64 -5.17 -6.52
CA LEU A 51 -7.66 -5.69 -7.46
C LEU A 51 -7.91 -5.06 -8.82
N LEU A 52 -6.91 -4.37 -9.34
CA LEU A 52 -6.99 -3.67 -10.61
C LEU A 52 -5.95 -4.21 -11.57
N GLN A 53 -6.28 -4.22 -12.85
CA GLN A 53 -5.34 -4.53 -13.90
C GLN A 53 -4.98 -3.24 -14.65
N LEU A 54 -3.71 -2.86 -14.59
CA LEU A 54 -3.25 -1.60 -15.17
C LEU A 54 -2.02 -1.84 -16.04
N LYS A 55 -1.86 -0.97 -17.05
CA LYS A 55 -0.64 -0.96 -17.85
C LYS A 55 0.53 -0.44 -17.03
N GLY A 56 1.74 -0.92 -17.33
CA GLY A 56 2.94 -0.47 -16.65
C GLY A 56 3.15 1.04 -16.72
N LYS A 57 2.78 1.66 -17.84
CA LYS A 57 2.85 3.12 -18.01
C LYS A 57 1.97 3.84 -17.00
N THR A 58 0.75 3.33 -16.76
CA THR A 58 -0.18 3.91 -15.80
C THR A 58 0.36 3.79 -14.39
N ILE A 59 0.91 2.63 -14.04
CA ILE A 59 1.53 2.39 -12.73
C ILE A 59 2.69 3.35 -12.51
N ARG A 60 3.54 3.53 -13.52
CA ARG A 60 4.67 4.47 -13.45
C ARG A 60 4.19 5.89 -13.19
N ASN A 61 3.12 6.32 -13.86
CA ASN A 61 2.55 7.65 -13.67
C ASN A 61 1.99 7.83 -12.26
N ILE A 62 1.31 6.82 -11.73
CA ILE A 62 0.76 6.85 -10.37
C ILE A 62 1.87 7.01 -9.34
N ILE A 63 2.92 6.21 -9.44
CA ILE A 63 4.06 6.26 -8.53
C ILE A 63 4.78 7.60 -8.66
N GLY A 64 4.98 8.08 -9.88
CA GLY A 64 5.60 9.37 -10.12
C GLY A 64 4.85 10.53 -9.50
N LYS A 65 3.52 10.55 -9.64
CA LYS A 65 2.68 11.58 -9.02
C LYS A 65 2.71 11.50 -7.50
N SER A 66 2.73 10.30 -6.95
CA SER A 66 2.81 10.15 -5.49
C SER A 66 4.13 10.70 -4.95
N ALA A 67 5.22 10.53 -5.68
CA ALA A 67 6.55 11.01 -5.28
C ALA A 67 6.72 12.51 -5.50
N ALA A 68 5.97 13.11 -6.41
CA ALA A 68 6.10 14.53 -6.75
C ALA A 68 5.79 15.47 -5.58
N GLY A 69 5.00 14.99 -4.61
CA GLY A 69 4.65 15.77 -3.42
C GLY A 69 5.69 15.71 -2.30
N ILE A 70 6.74 14.90 -2.44
CA ILE A 70 7.75 14.77 -1.39
C ILE A 70 8.41 16.11 -1.12
N GLY A 71 8.50 16.49 0.16
CA GLY A 71 9.06 17.76 0.59
C GLY A 71 8.06 18.90 0.68
N THR A 72 6.80 18.66 0.31
CA THR A 72 5.73 19.64 0.47
C THR A 72 4.92 19.33 1.73
N SER A 73 4.04 20.26 2.13
CA SER A 73 3.20 20.08 3.32
C SER A 73 2.13 18.99 3.15
N GLU A 74 1.86 18.56 1.93
CA GLU A 74 0.82 17.57 1.62
C GLU A 74 1.36 16.20 1.27
N ASP A 75 2.66 16.01 1.32
CA ASP A 75 3.33 14.83 0.77
C ASP A 75 2.95 13.51 1.46
N HIS A 76 2.88 13.50 2.78
CA HIS A 76 2.79 12.25 3.54
C HIS A 76 1.46 11.53 3.40
N LYS A 77 0.38 12.22 3.07
CA LYS A 77 -0.95 11.61 2.93
C LYS A 77 -1.13 10.93 1.58
N ALA A 78 -0.62 11.56 0.53
CA ALA A 78 -0.76 11.06 -0.83
C ALA A 78 0.37 10.15 -1.25
N PHE A 79 1.49 10.16 -0.54
CA PHE A 79 2.62 9.31 -0.83
C PHE A 79 2.24 7.83 -0.70
N LEU A 80 2.55 7.03 -1.71
CA LEU A 80 2.18 5.62 -1.73
C LEU A 80 3.28 4.75 -1.13
N GLN A 81 2.85 3.81 -0.27
CA GLN A 81 3.68 2.69 0.13
C GLN A 81 3.50 1.59 -0.91
N VAL A 82 4.60 1.02 -1.39
CA VAL A 82 4.59 0.06 -2.50
C VAL A 82 5.28 -1.21 -2.05
N SER A 83 4.69 -2.36 -2.37
CA SER A 83 5.31 -3.65 -2.12
C SER A 83 5.12 -4.56 -3.33
N GLY A 84 6.02 -5.55 -3.46
CA GLY A 84 5.95 -6.54 -4.51
C GLY A 84 7.03 -6.33 -5.57
N LYS A 85 7.11 -7.29 -6.49
CA LYS A 85 8.04 -7.20 -7.61
C LYS A 85 7.43 -6.37 -8.74
N THR A 86 8.27 -5.59 -9.33
CA THR A 86 7.94 -4.86 -10.57
C THR A 86 8.36 -5.68 -11.78
#